data_1154f9826c36d5090b2c2a2e307db27c
#
_entry.id   1154f9826c36d5090b2c2a2e307db27c
#
_cell.length_a   1.000
_cell.length_b   1.000
_cell.length_c   1.000
_cell.angle_alpha   90.00
_cell.angle_beta   90.00
_cell.angle_gamma   90.00
#
_symmetry.space_group_name_H-M   'P 1'
#
loop_
_entity.id
_entity.type
_entity.pdbx_description
1 polymer ?
#
loop_
_entity_poly.entity_id
_entity_poly.type
_entity_poly.pdbx_seq_one_letter_code
_entity_poly.pdbx_strand_id
1 'polypeptide(L)'
;EDTKRWDDVEKLLQDRPHNVFAGHYHRYWKTQRNNGKYIALATTGGGSRLRGKAYGEFDHVVWVTMTDEGPILANLFLDGIWDENVVTEEIVDLIRNQRFPVKIEPVYVNKGSTEEIKTTVRATNNSDTKMHISLKVITHGDLFYQFEKTEITVEPNDVAIFGLTIQNIEKKD
;
A
#
# COMPACT_ATOMS: atom_id res chain seq x y z
N GLU A 1 2.96 -3.12 -25.24
CA GLU A 1 3.87 -4.17 -25.65
C GLU A 1 3.26 -5.51 -25.31
N ASP A 2 3.47 -6.45 -26.20
CA ASP A 2 2.61 -7.57 -26.50
C ASP A 2 2.43 -8.58 -25.37
N THR A 3 1.58 -8.29 -24.40
CA THR A 3 1.10 -9.25 -23.39
C THR A 3 0.22 -10.35 -24.01
N LYS A 4 -0.15 -10.22 -25.29
CA LYS A 4 -1.02 -11.17 -26.00
C LYS A 4 -0.42 -12.55 -26.18
N ARG A 5 0.90 -12.70 -26.06
CA ARG A 5 1.58 -13.99 -26.15
C ARG A 5 1.84 -14.65 -24.80
N TRP A 6 1.58 -13.94 -23.69
CA TRP A 6 1.82 -14.52 -22.38
C TRP A 6 0.91 -15.72 -22.12
N ASP A 7 -0.35 -15.62 -22.49
CA ASP A 7 -1.30 -16.73 -22.35
C ASP A 7 -0.87 -18.00 -23.09
N ASP A 8 -0.19 -17.85 -24.22
CA ASP A 8 0.35 -19.00 -24.96
C ASP A 8 1.55 -19.63 -24.26
N VAL A 9 2.42 -18.82 -23.66
CA VAL A 9 3.55 -19.31 -22.83
C VAL A 9 3.03 -20.02 -21.60
N GLU A 10 2.04 -19.44 -20.93
CA GLU A 10 1.45 -20.04 -19.71
C GLU A 10 0.80 -21.40 -20.00
N LYS A 11 0.10 -21.54 -21.13
CA LYS A 11 -0.46 -22.84 -21.58
C LYS A 11 0.62 -23.92 -21.79
N LEU A 12 1.80 -23.55 -22.27
CA LEU A 12 2.91 -24.47 -22.45
C LEU A 12 3.56 -24.91 -21.14
N LEU A 13 3.41 -24.11 -20.07
CA LEU A 13 4.02 -24.35 -18.77
C LEU A 13 3.07 -25.01 -17.76
N GLN A 14 1.75 -24.92 -17.97
CA GLN A 14 0.73 -25.26 -16.97
C GLN A 14 0.77 -26.70 -16.45
N ASP A 15 1.30 -27.65 -17.24
CA ASP A 15 1.32 -29.08 -16.88
C ASP A 15 2.54 -29.47 -16.03
N ARG A 16 3.40 -28.53 -15.67
CA ARG A 16 4.60 -28.76 -14.87
C ARG A 16 4.85 -27.64 -13.87
N PRO A 17 5.43 -27.96 -12.70
CA PRO A 17 5.87 -26.92 -11.76
C PRO A 17 6.86 -25.97 -12.42
N HIS A 18 6.62 -24.67 -12.30
CA HIS A 18 7.49 -23.65 -12.89
C HIS A 18 7.52 -22.38 -12.04
N ASN A 19 8.57 -21.58 -12.22
CA ASN A 19 8.74 -20.30 -11.55
C ASN A 19 9.02 -19.23 -12.59
N VAL A 20 8.33 -18.08 -12.46
CA VAL A 20 8.47 -16.95 -13.35
C VAL A 20 8.87 -15.72 -12.55
N PHE A 21 9.97 -15.11 -12.94
CA PHE A 21 10.43 -13.83 -12.41
C PHE A 21 10.21 -12.74 -13.45
N ALA A 22 9.56 -11.66 -13.07
CA ALA A 22 9.27 -10.53 -13.94
C ALA A 22 9.68 -9.21 -13.27
N GLY A 23 10.09 -8.25 -14.05
CA GLY A 23 10.39 -6.88 -13.63
C GLY A 23 9.42 -5.88 -14.23
N HIS A 24 9.89 -4.66 -14.50
CA HIS A 24 9.21 -3.56 -15.21
C HIS A 24 8.26 -2.72 -14.36
N TYR A 25 7.41 -3.31 -13.54
CA TYR A 25 6.41 -2.56 -12.73
C TYR A 25 6.99 -1.86 -11.51
N HIS A 26 8.22 -2.15 -11.13
CA HIS A 26 8.89 -1.61 -9.95
C HIS A 26 8.10 -1.85 -8.65
N ARG A 27 7.37 -2.98 -8.61
CA ARG A 27 6.61 -3.44 -7.45
C ARG A 27 6.79 -4.92 -7.28
N TYR A 28 6.94 -5.32 -6.03
CA TYR A 28 6.99 -6.73 -5.67
C TYR A 28 5.58 -7.26 -5.39
N TRP A 29 5.24 -8.39 -5.95
CA TRP A 29 4.15 -9.24 -5.49
C TRP A 29 4.37 -10.67 -5.97
N LYS A 30 3.82 -11.62 -5.19
CA LYS A 30 3.82 -13.04 -5.50
C LYS A 30 2.40 -13.52 -5.71
N THR A 31 2.19 -14.33 -6.74
CA THR A 31 0.96 -15.09 -6.97
C THR A 31 1.27 -16.52 -7.41
N GLN A 32 0.32 -17.42 -7.22
CA GLN A 32 0.43 -18.82 -7.63
C GLN A 32 -0.79 -19.22 -8.44
N ARG A 33 -0.57 -19.78 -9.63
CA ARG A 33 -1.62 -20.30 -10.49
C ARG A 33 -1.05 -21.30 -11.48
N ASN A 34 -1.87 -22.23 -12.01
CA ASN A 34 -1.51 -23.15 -13.09
C ASN A 34 -0.17 -23.90 -12.83
N ASN A 35 0.02 -24.44 -11.62
CA ASN A 35 1.27 -25.08 -11.17
C ASN A 35 2.50 -24.14 -11.20
N GLY A 36 2.31 -22.84 -11.41
CA GLY A 36 3.36 -21.84 -11.48
C GLY A 36 3.40 -20.92 -10.27
N LYS A 37 4.60 -20.50 -9.90
CA LYS A 37 4.87 -19.43 -8.97
C LYS A 37 5.35 -18.22 -9.78
N TYR A 38 4.64 -17.09 -9.67
CA TYR A 38 4.92 -15.85 -10.39
C TYR A 38 5.34 -14.78 -9.40
N ILE A 39 6.50 -14.20 -9.63
CA ILE A 39 7.08 -13.20 -8.75
C ILE A 39 7.46 -11.98 -9.58
N ALA A 40 6.74 -10.89 -9.39
CA ALA A 40 7.15 -9.60 -9.87
C ALA A 40 8.19 -9.01 -8.91
N LEU A 41 9.30 -8.53 -9.45
CA LEU A 41 10.39 -7.95 -8.66
C LEU A 41 10.22 -6.43 -8.59
N ALA A 42 10.50 -5.87 -7.42
CA ALA A 42 10.57 -4.44 -7.23
C ALA A 42 11.86 -3.87 -7.84
N THR A 43 12.41 -2.80 -7.30
CA THR A 43 13.60 -2.15 -7.88
C THR A 43 14.85 -2.34 -7.03
N THR A 44 15.98 -1.99 -7.61
CA THR A 44 17.24 -1.79 -6.89
C THR A 44 17.75 -0.40 -7.30
N GLY A 45 17.23 0.64 -6.66
CA GLY A 45 17.55 2.04 -7.00
C GLY A 45 16.83 2.59 -8.24
N GLY A 46 15.80 1.91 -8.76
CA GLY A 46 15.00 2.39 -9.89
C GLY A 46 13.89 3.35 -9.47
N GLY A 47 13.18 3.93 -10.47
CA GLY A 47 12.06 4.85 -10.23
C GLY A 47 10.90 4.18 -9.49
N SER A 48 10.75 4.47 -8.20
CA SER A 48 9.67 3.97 -7.34
C SER A 48 9.28 5.04 -6.33
N ARG A 49 8.04 5.00 -5.85
CA ARG A 49 7.58 5.87 -4.76
C ARG A 49 8.08 5.43 -3.40
N LEU A 50 8.64 4.22 -3.28
CA LEU A 50 9.20 3.64 -2.06
C LEU A 50 8.24 3.71 -0.86
N ARG A 51 6.95 3.43 -1.09
CA ARG A 51 5.92 3.45 -0.04
C ARG A 51 6.00 2.29 0.94
N GLY A 52 6.92 1.36 0.69
CA GLY A 52 7.21 0.24 1.58
C GLY A 52 6.50 -1.06 1.22
N LYS A 53 6.66 -2.05 2.11
CA LYS A 53 6.24 -3.45 1.91
C LYS A 53 4.75 -3.58 1.61
N ALA A 54 3.91 -2.81 2.29
CA ALA A 54 2.46 -2.82 2.06
C ALA A 54 2.05 -2.53 0.61
N TYR A 55 2.86 -1.82 -0.14
CA TYR A 55 2.62 -1.47 -1.54
C TYR A 55 3.50 -2.26 -2.52
N GLY A 56 4.38 -3.13 -2.01
CA GLY A 56 5.39 -3.78 -2.82
C GLY A 56 6.45 -2.83 -3.38
N GLU A 57 6.53 -1.60 -2.86
CA GLU A 57 7.41 -0.55 -3.37
C GLU A 57 8.60 -0.35 -2.43
N PHE A 58 9.67 -1.03 -2.71
CA PHE A 58 10.91 -1.01 -1.95
C PHE A 58 12.09 -1.37 -2.84
N ASP A 59 13.29 -1.01 -2.40
CA ASP A 59 14.53 -1.48 -3.00
C ASP A 59 14.98 -2.78 -2.35
N HIS A 60 15.34 -3.76 -3.15
CA HIS A 60 15.80 -5.05 -2.70
C HIS A 60 16.72 -5.74 -3.72
N VAL A 61 17.42 -6.75 -3.25
CA VAL A 61 18.08 -7.76 -4.08
C VAL A 61 17.49 -9.12 -3.70
N VAL A 62 17.22 -9.96 -4.69
CA VAL A 62 16.71 -11.31 -4.45
C VAL A 62 17.85 -12.30 -4.57
N TRP A 63 18.12 -13.03 -3.49
CA TRP A 63 18.98 -14.20 -3.50
C TRP A 63 18.14 -15.44 -3.79
N VAL A 64 18.53 -16.21 -4.81
CA VAL A 64 17.81 -17.43 -5.22
C VAL A 64 18.73 -18.62 -5.01
N THR A 65 18.31 -19.55 -4.15
CA THR A 65 18.98 -20.84 -3.98
C THR A 65 18.18 -21.89 -4.74
N MET A 66 18.82 -22.55 -5.71
CA MET A 66 18.20 -23.64 -6.47
C MET A 66 18.36 -24.95 -5.70
N THR A 67 17.25 -25.67 -5.49
CA THR A 67 17.21 -27.00 -4.90
C THR A 67 16.48 -27.97 -5.81
N ASP A 68 16.54 -29.26 -5.51
CA ASP A 68 15.78 -30.27 -6.25
C ASP A 68 14.27 -30.10 -6.15
N GLU A 69 13.81 -29.43 -5.09
CA GLU A 69 12.39 -29.09 -4.85
C GLU A 69 11.97 -27.74 -5.46
N GLY A 70 12.91 -27.04 -6.10
CA GLY A 70 12.70 -25.73 -6.70
C GLY A 70 13.45 -24.59 -6.00
N PRO A 71 13.21 -23.34 -6.43
CA PRO A 71 13.92 -22.20 -5.88
C PRO A 71 13.41 -21.79 -4.50
N ILE A 72 14.35 -21.49 -3.60
CA ILE A 72 14.13 -20.81 -2.32
C ILE A 72 14.60 -19.37 -2.49
N LEU A 73 13.74 -18.42 -2.17
CA LEU A 73 14.01 -16.99 -2.31
C LEU A 73 14.21 -16.31 -0.97
N ALA A 74 15.23 -15.46 -0.92
CA ALA A 74 15.45 -14.50 0.15
C ALA A 74 15.48 -13.10 -0.43
N ASN A 75 14.57 -12.25 0.03
CA ASN A 75 14.56 -10.82 -0.30
C ASN A 75 15.48 -10.09 0.67
N LEU A 76 16.58 -9.56 0.16
CA LEU A 76 17.59 -8.84 0.92
C LEU A 76 17.26 -7.35 0.87
N PHE A 77 16.92 -6.78 2.03
CA PHE A 77 16.67 -5.36 2.25
C PHE A 77 17.83 -4.75 3.04
N LEU A 78 17.88 -3.44 3.13
CA LEU A 78 18.83 -2.76 4.01
C LEU A 78 18.54 -3.01 5.50
N ASP A 79 17.29 -3.29 5.85
CA ASP A 79 16.79 -3.49 7.22
C ASP A 79 16.57 -4.96 7.60
N GLY A 80 16.90 -5.90 6.72
CA GLY A 80 16.77 -7.33 7.02
C GLY A 80 16.58 -8.23 5.81
N ILE A 81 16.26 -9.49 6.12
CA ILE A 81 16.01 -10.54 5.13
C ILE A 81 14.57 -11.01 5.30
N TRP A 82 13.85 -11.11 4.19
CA TRP A 82 12.45 -11.53 4.13
C TRP A 82 12.27 -12.66 3.15
N ASP A 83 11.29 -13.51 3.41
CA ASP A 83 10.93 -14.59 2.49
C ASP A 83 10.17 -14.09 1.25
N GLU A 84 9.77 -15.02 0.39
CA GLU A 84 9.04 -14.70 -0.84
C GLU A 84 7.61 -14.21 -0.61
N ASN A 85 7.05 -14.31 0.60
CA ASN A 85 5.69 -13.89 0.92
C ASN A 85 5.62 -12.46 1.47
N VAL A 86 6.68 -11.68 1.35
CA VAL A 86 6.72 -10.29 1.83
C VAL A 86 5.57 -9.44 1.28
N VAL A 87 5.11 -9.72 0.06
CA VAL A 87 3.87 -9.18 -0.52
C VAL A 87 3.22 -10.27 -1.37
N THR A 88 2.02 -10.68 -0.98
CA THR A 88 1.22 -11.65 -1.73
C THR A 88 0.07 -10.97 -2.47
N GLU A 89 -0.60 -11.72 -3.35
CA GLU A 89 -1.77 -11.20 -4.08
C GLU A 89 -2.87 -10.77 -3.12
N GLU A 90 -3.08 -11.50 -2.03
CA GLU A 90 -4.06 -11.16 -0.99
C GLU A 90 -3.74 -9.80 -0.32
N ILE A 91 -2.46 -9.53 -0.05
CA ILE A 91 -2.02 -8.23 0.50
C ILE A 91 -2.28 -7.11 -0.51
N VAL A 92 -1.95 -7.35 -1.80
CA VAL A 92 -2.20 -6.37 -2.88
C VAL A 92 -3.68 -6.06 -3.01
N ASP A 93 -4.53 -7.08 -2.99
CA ASP A 93 -5.98 -6.92 -3.10
C ASP A 93 -6.58 -6.24 -1.87
N LEU A 94 -6.10 -6.60 -0.68
CA LEU A 94 -6.48 -5.91 0.56
C LEU A 94 -6.20 -4.41 0.46
N ILE A 95 -5.00 -4.02 0.05
CA ILE A 95 -4.60 -2.61 -0.08
C ILE A 95 -5.36 -1.91 -1.21
N ARG A 96 -5.62 -2.60 -2.32
CA ARG A 96 -6.41 -2.07 -3.43
C ARG A 96 -7.85 -1.80 -3.00
N ASN A 97 -8.46 -2.70 -2.25
CA ASN A 97 -9.81 -2.56 -1.71
C ASN A 97 -9.90 -1.49 -0.63
N GLN A 98 -8.80 -1.26 0.10
CA GLN A 98 -8.67 -0.20 1.10
C GLN A 98 -8.12 1.13 0.53
N ARG A 99 -8.15 1.31 -0.78
CA ARG A 99 -7.66 2.53 -1.43
C ARG A 99 -8.44 3.74 -0.92
N PHE A 100 -7.74 4.69 -0.27
CA PHE A 100 -8.35 5.83 0.39
C PHE A 100 -9.35 5.46 1.50
N PRO A 101 -8.93 4.68 2.51
CA PRO A 101 -9.81 4.30 3.60
C PRO A 101 -10.25 5.49 4.45
N VAL A 102 -9.47 6.59 4.41
CA VAL A 102 -9.77 7.84 5.15
C VAL A 102 -10.11 8.94 4.17
N LYS A 103 -11.25 9.60 4.40
CA LYS A 103 -11.72 10.79 3.66
C LYS A 103 -12.06 11.90 4.63
N ILE A 104 -11.70 13.12 4.27
CA ILE A 104 -12.10 14.33 4.98
C ILE A 104 -13.20 14.99 4.15
N GLU A 105 -14.33 15.31 4.77
CA GLU A 105 -15.40 16.02 4.09
C GLU A 105 -14.91 17.43 3.71
N PRO A 106 -15.09 17.85 2.46
CA PRO A 106 -14.60 19.14 1.99
C PRO A 106 -15.32 20.29 2.69
N VAL A 107 -14.57 21.34 3.03
CA VAL A 107 -15.09 22.56 3.62
C VAL A 107 -14.71 23.73 2.74
N TYR A 108 -15.68 24.61 2.50
CA TYR A 108 -15.50 25.84 1.73
C TYR A 108 -15.55 27.03 2.67
N VAL A 109 -14.54 27.87 2.66
CA VAL A 109 -14.44 29.06 3.50
C VAL A 109 -14.14 30.30 2.66
N ASN A 110 -14.59 31.46 3.12
CA ASN A 110 -14.24 32.71 2.48
C ASN A 110 -12.75 33.01 2.67
N LYS A 111 -12.14 33.60 1.65
CA LYS A 111 -10.74 34.00 1.71
C LYS A 111 -10.55 35.00 2.86
N GLY A 112 -9.60 34.76 3.76
CA GLY A 112 -9.28 35.62 4.90
C GLY A 112 -10.18 35.37 6.14
N SER A 113 -11.02 34.33 6.14
CA SER A 113 -11.74 33.91 7.35
C SER A 113 -10.77 33.43 8.41
N THR A 114 -10.92 33.88 9.63
CA THR A 114 -10.19 33.45 10.84
C THR A 114 -11.05 32.55 11.73
N GLU A 115 -12.26 32.21 11.28
CA GLU A 115 -13.19 31.39 12.05
C GLU A 115 -12.68 29.92 12.15
N GLU A 116 -12.99 29.30 13.29
CA GLU A 116 -12.78 27.88 13.48
C GLU A 116 -13.70 27.09 12.55
N ILE A 117 -13.09 26.17 11.79
CA ILE A 117 -13.80 25.33 10.84
C ILE A 117 -13.91 23.93 11.45
N LYS A 118 -15.12 23.37 11.47
CA LYS A 118 -15.36 21.98 11.87
C LYS A 118 -15.78 21.16 10.67
N THR A 119 -15.15 20.01 10.51
CA THR A 119 -15.52 19.03 9.49
C THR A 119 -15.42 17.62 10.06
N THR A 120 -15.79 16.65 9.28
CA THR A 120 -15.75 15.24 9.65
C THR A 120 -14.73 14.46 8.86
N VAL A 121 -14.14 13.48 9.53
CA VAL A 121 -13.29 12.47 8.93
C VAL A 121 -14.06 11.16 8.95
N ARG A 122 -14.13 10.52 7.79
CA ARG A 122 -14.74 9.20 7.61
C ARG A 122 -13.65 8.18 7.35
N ALA A 123 -13.55 7.16 8.19
CA ALA A 123 -12.68 6.01 8.01
C ALA A 123 -13.52 4.78 7.69
N THR A 124 -13.29 4.16 6.52
CA THR A 124 -14.05 3.02 6.03
C THR A 124 -13.17 1.79 5.95
N ASN A 125 -13.59 0.71 6.59
CA ASN A 125 -12.93 -0.59 6.51
C ASN A 125 -13.78 -1.55 5.65
N ASN A 126 -13.31 -1.85 4.44
CA ASN A 126 -13.96 -2.79 3.53
C ASN A 126 -13.32 -4.18 3.56
N SER A 127 -12.61 -4.54 4.62
CA SER A 127 -11.98 -5.84 4.78
C SER A 127 -12.64 -6.68 5.88
N ASP A 128 -12.31 -7.95 5.93
CA ASP A 128 -12.79 -8.91 6.94
C ASP A 128 -11.97 -8.88 8.23
N THR A 129 -10.97 -7.99 8.31
CA THR A 129 -10.10 -7.83 9.49
C THR A 129 -10.24 -6.43 10.07
N LYS A 130 -9.90 -6.28 11.37
CA LYS A 130 -9.85 -4.97 12.02
C LYS A 130 -8.79 -4.07 11.38
N MET A 131 -9.14 -2.82 11.14
CA MET A 131 -8.24 -1.82 10.61
C MET A 131 -7.85 -0.83 11.71
N HIS A 132 -6.55 -0.69 11.97
CA HIS A 132 -6.00 0.30 12.88
C HIS A 132 -5.45 1.47 12.09
N ILE A 133 -5.88 2.69 12.42
CA ILE A 133 -5.47 3.91 11.75
C ILE A 133 -4.82 4.84 12.77
N SER A 134 -3.60 5.30 12.46
CA SER A 134 -2.91 6.36 13.18
C SER A 134 -2.85 7.60 12.30
N LEU A 135 -3.32 8.73 12.80
CA LEU A 135 -3.37 10.01 12.11
C LEU A 135 -2.28 10.94 12.63
N LYS A 136 -1.46 11.43 11.73
CA LYS A 136 -0.45 12.43 12.04
C LYS A 136 -0.66 13.68 11.18
N VAL A 137 -0.69 14.83 11.83
CA VAL A 137 -0.70 16.11 11.12
C VAL A 137 0.70 16.42 10.62
N ILE A 138 0.82 16.67 9.32
CA ILE A 138 2.02 17.25 8.71
C ILE A 138 1.58 18.60 8.15
N THR A 139 1.87 19.67 8.87
CA THR A 139 1.45 21.03 8.48
C THR A 139 2.47 21.66 7.54
N HIS A 140 1.96 22.23 6.45
CA HIS A 140 2.66 23.17 5.62
C HIS A 140 1.85 24.48 5.60
N GLY A 141 2.31 25.51 6.31
CA GLY A 141 1.66 26.82 6.36
C GLY A 141 1.01 27.17 7.72
N ASP A 142 0.10 28.13 7.70
CA ASP A 142 -0.44 28.79 8.89
C ASP A 142 -1.75 28.16 9.41
N LEU A 143 -2.04 26.91 9.02
CA LEU A 143 -3.22 26.17 9.48
C LEU A 143 -2.87 25.20 10.60
N PHE A 144 -3.65 25.24 11.66
CA PHE A 144 -3.62 24.28 12.75
C PHE A 144 -4.75 23.26 12.57
N TYR A 145 -4.44 21.98 12.72
CA TYR A 145 -5.39 20.88 12.57
C TYR A 145 -5.46 20.10 13.88
N GLN A 146 -6.66 19.85 14.36
CA GLN A 146 -6.90 19.05 15.55
C GLN A 146 -7.95 17.98 15.27
N PHE A 147 -7.52 16.72 15.27
CA PHE A 147 -8.42 15.57 15.22
C PHE A 147 -9.04 15.31 16.59
N GLU A 148 -10.31 14.95 16.62
CA GLU A 148 -10.98 14.44 17.83
C GLU A 148 -10.32 13.16 18.33
N LYS A 149 -9.86 12.30 17.39
CA LYS A 149 -9.15 11.05 17.65
C LYS A 149 -7.99 10.90 16.69
N THR A 150 -6.83 10.50 17.18
CA THR A 150 -5.62 10.24 16.37
C THR A 150 -5.34 8.75 16.16
N GLU A 151 -5.90 7.90 17.04
CA GLU A 151 -5.84 6.45 16.94
C GLU A 151 -7.26 5.90 16.86
N ILE A 152 -7.55 5.17 15.79
CA ILE A 152 -8.88 4.64 15.50
C ILE A 152 -8.78 3.17 15.14
N THR A 153 -9.67 2.37 15.71
CA THR A 153 -9.90 0.99 15.27
C THR A 153 -11.26 0.94 14.57
N VAL A 154 -11.29 0.46 13.35
CA VAL A 154 -12.52 0.25 12.57
C VAL A 154 -12.72 -1.25 12.42
N GLU A 155 -13.86 -1.75 12.88
CA GLU A 155 -14.23 -3.17 12.77
C GLU A 155 -14.40 -3.58 11.30
N PRO A 156 -14.37 -4.91 11.00
CA PRO A 156 -14.60 -5.40 9.64
C PRO A 156 -15.90 -4.88 9.03
N ASN A 157 -15.83 -4.44 7.78
CA ASN A 157 -16.99 -3.93 7.01
C ASN A 157 -17.76 -2.79 7.71
N ASP A 158 -17.06 -1.94 8.48
CA ASP A 158 -17.64 -0.86 9.26
C ASP A 158 -17.03 0.51 8.89
N VAL A 159 -17.62 1.57 9.45
CA VAL A 159 -17.25 2.96 9.21
C VAL A 159 -17.14 3.71 10.54
N ALA A 160 -16.01 4.34 10.78
CA ALA A 160 -15.84 5.29 11.88
C ALA A 160 -15.93 6.72 11.35
N ILE A 161 -16.65 7.59 12.10
CA ILE A 161 -16.77 9.02 11.80
C ILE A 161 -16.35 9.80 13.06
N PHE A 162 -15.50 10.82 12.88
CA PHE A 162 -15.02 11.65 13.98
C PHE A 162 -14.69 13.08 13.49
N GLY A 163 -14.57 14.01 14.43
CA GLY A 163 -14.37 15.42 14.14
C GLY A 163 -12.93 15.80 13.76
N LEU A 164 -12.82 16.80 12.91
CA LEU A 164 -11.59 17.54 12.62
C LEU A 164 -11.88 19.04 12.75
N THR A 165 -11.10 19.71 13.58
CA THR A 165 -11.10 21.16 13.72
C THR A 165 -9.90 21.74 12.98
N ILE A 166 -10.13 22.82 12.23
CA ILE A 166 -9.12 23.54 11.46
C ILE A 166 -9.16 25.00 11.89
N GLN A 167 -8.03 25.56 12.26
CA GLN A 167 -7.89 26.97 12.64
C GLN A 167 -6.79 27.63 11.83
N ASN A 168 -7.02 28.87 11.41
CA ASN A 168 -5.98 29.69 10.81
C ASN A 168 -5.19 30.36 11.93
N ILE A 169 -3.90 30.08 12.01
CA ILE A 169 -3.00 30.75 12.95
C ILE A 169 -2.45 31.98 12.22
N GLU A 170 -3.10 33.13 12.37
CA GLU A 170 -2.45 34.35 11.97
C GLU A 170 -1.13 34.51 12.74
N LYS A 171 -0.02 34.60 12.00
CA LYS A 171 1.21 35.12 12.60
C LYS A 171 0.90 36.57 13.04
N LYS A 172 0.86 36.77 14.34
CA LYS A 172 0.97 38.15 14.89
C LYS A 172 2.37 38.62 14.55
N ASP A 173 2.45 39.56 13.63
CA ASP A 173 3.65 40.36 13.36
C ASP A 173 4.19 41.00 14.62
#